data_d5553cb3b9304f4c800edfd62179051e
#
_entry.id   d5553cb3b9304f4c800edfd62179051e
#
_cell.length_a   1.000
_cell.length_b   1.000
_cell.length_c   1.000
_cell.angle_alpha   90.00
_cell.angle_beta   90.00
_cell.angle_gamma   90.00
#
_symmetry.space_group_name_H-M   'P 1'
#
loop_
_entity.id
_entity.type
_entity.pdbx_description
1 polymer ?
#
loop_
_entity_poly.entity_id
_entity_poly.type
_entity_poly.pdbx_seq_one_letter_code
_entity_poly.pdbx_strand_id
1 'polypeptide(L)'
;MTYTSEFGSHVSLYRDRIKQVIDDSLKEYPNTMILRVDLHDPIDTENLDNPFFQPRIDSGAISRFTSALKAKLGHDKHIKIQRKEWPDSRHSNLRYAWVREYTKNGKRHYHLILCFNQHAYYHVGDYDLSRNTLRTMITTAWY
;
A
#
# COMPACT_ATOMS: atom_id res chain seq x y z
N MET A 1 -0.89 28.33 9.75
CA MET A 1 -2.10 28.38 8.92
C MET A 1 -2.83 27.04 9.05
N THR A 2 -3.93 27.05 9.77
CA THR A 2 -4.76 25.86 9.92
C THR A 2 -5.66 25.76 8.70
N TYR A 3 -5.42 24.77 7.88
CA TYR A 3 -6.31 24.47 6.77
C TYR A 3 -7.54 23.78 7.33
N THR A 4 -8.64 24.55 7.43
CA THR A 4 -9.94 23.96 7.76
C THR A 4 -10.61 23.53 6.47
N SER A 5 -10.39 22.28 6.08
CA SER A 5 -11.25 21.65 5.08
C SER A 5 -12.55 21.21 5.75
N GLU A 6 -13.56 20.92 4.95
CA GLU A 6 -14.82 20.32 5.47
C GLU A 6 -14.58 18.98 6.19
N PHE A 7 -13.36 18.44 6.16
CA PHE A 7 -12.94 17.23 6.86
C PHE A 7 -12.27 17.54 8.22
N GLY A 8 -12.10 18.79 8.58
CA GLY A 8 -11.65 19.22 9.90
C GLY A 8 -10.27 18.71 10.32
N SER A 9 -10.15 18.35 11.60
CA SER A 9 -8.90 17.92 12.22
C SER A 9 -8.31 16.63 11.63
N HIS A 10 -9.10 15.80 10.96
CA HIS A 10 -8.64 14.54 10.37
C HIS A 10 -7.60 14.75 9.26
N VAL A 11 -7.76 15.79 8.45
CA VAL A 11 -6.81 16.12 7.38
C VAL A 11 -5.46 16.53 7.96
N SER A 12 -5.47 17.31 9.03
CA SER A 12 -4.26 17.74 9.72
C SER A 12 -3.48 16.56 10.31
N LEU A 13 -4.17 15.65 10.98
CA LEU A 13 -3.57 14.42 11.55
C LEU A 13 -2.99 13.52 10.45
N TYR A 14 -3.69 13.39 9.33
CA TYR A 14 -3.22 12.60 8.20
C TYR A 14 -1.96 13.21 7.56
N ARG A 15 -1.91 14.52 7.42
CA ARG A 15 -0.73 15.24 6.93
C ARG A 15 0.47 15.00 7.83
N ASP A 16 0.29 15.13 9.14
CA ASP A 16 1.35 14.92 10.11
C ASP A 16 1.85 13.47 10.06
N ARG A 17 0.95 12.52 9.88
CA ARG A 17 1.29 11.11 9.74
C ARG A 17 2.08 10.84 8.47
N ILE A 18 1.67 11.42 7.34
CA ILE A 18 2.39 11.29 6.07
C ILE A 18 3.81 11.85 6.22
N LYS A 19 3.94 13.04 6.79
CA LYS A 19 5.25 13.67 7.01
C LYS A 19 6.13 12.79 7.88
N GLN A 20 5.60 12.25 8.96
CA GLN A 20 6.35 11.38 9.86
C GLN A 20 6.84 10.12 9.14
N VAL A 21 5.97 9.48 8.37
CA VAL A 21 6.31 8.27 7.61
C VAL A 21 7.41 8.55 6.59
N ILE A 22 7.31 9.67 5.86
CA ILE A 22 8.32 10.07 4.89
C ILE A 22 9.65 10.38 5.56
N ASP A 23 9.62 11.13 6.66
CA ASP A 23 10.84 11.48 7.41
C ASP A 23 11.53 10.23 7.95
N ASP A 24 10.77 9.28 8.50
CA ASP A 24 11.30 8.02 9.01
C ASP A 24 11.92 7.17 7.89
N SER A 25 11.28 7.16 6.73
CA SER A 25 11.81 6.44 5.56
C SER A 25 13.11 7.07 5.07
N LEU A 26 13.17 8.39 5.00
CA LEU A 26 14.37 9.12 4.56
C LEU A 26 15.54 8.96 5.52
N LYS A 27 15.28 8.75 6.80
CA LYS A 27 16.33 8.46 7.79
C LYS A 27 17.00 7.12 7.52
N GLU A 28 16.22 6.10 7.16
CA GLU A 28 16.74 4.77 6.85
C GLU A 28 17.25 4.70 5.40
N TYR A 29 16.50 5.29 4.48
CA TYR A 29 16.81 5.26 3.04
C TYR A 29 16.88 6.69 2.52
N PRO A 30 18.08 7.28 2.42
CA PRO A 30 18.23 8.64 1.87
C PRO A 30 17.60 8.80 0.49
N ASN A 31 17.59 7.72 -0.31
CA ASN A 31 16.87 7.63 -1.57
C ASN A 31 15.61 6.80 -1.36
N THR A 32 14.50 7.47 -1.07
CA THR A 32 13.20 6.84 -0.85
C THR A 32 12.32 7.01 -2.07
N MET A 33 11.68 5.92 -2.50
CA MET A 33 10.63 5.96 -3.50
C MET A 33 9.28 6.05 -2.79
N ILE A 34 8.46 7.02 -3.17
CA ILE A 34 7.13 7.23 -2.60
C ILE A 34 6.10 6.89 -3.66
N LEU A 35 5.16 6.05 -3.31
CA LEU A 35 4.10 5.61 -4.20
C LEU A 35 2.74 5.90 -3.57
N ARG A 36 1.88 6.58 -4.31
CA ARG A 36 0.48 6.74 -3.93
C ARG A 36 -0.32 5.57 -4.48
N VAL A 37 -1.13 4.96 -3.61
CA VAL A 37 -1.98 3.84 -3.97
C VAL A 37 -3.39 4.12 -3.49
N ASP A 38 -4.36 3.98 -4.39
CA ASP A 38 -5.77 4.08 -4.05
C ASP A 38 -6.40 2.68 -4.15
N LEU A 39 -6.99 2.22 -3.05
CA LEU A 39 -7.63 0.92 -2.94
C LEU A 39 -9.13 1.09 -2.75
N HIS A 40 -9.90 0.29 -3.45
CA HIS A 40 -11.37 0.33 -3.40
C HIS A 40 -11.90 -1.02 -2.96
N ASP A 41 -13.01 -1.01 -2.20
CA ASP A 41 -13.78 -2.22 -2.01
C ASP A 41 -14.28 -2.69 -3.38
N PRO A 42 -14.26 -4.01 -3.67
CA PRO A 42 -14.74 -4.51 -4.95
C PRO A 42 -16.18 -4.07 -5.21
N ILE A 43 -16.43 -3.47 -6.39
CA ILE A 43 -17.77 -3.24 -6.88
C ILE A 43 -18.17 -4.53 -7.57
N ASP A 44 -18.81 -5.41 -6.84
CA ASP A 44 -19.32 -6.63 -7.44
C ASP A 44 -20.82 -6.48 -7.65
N THR A 45 -21.17 -5.92 -8.78
CA THR A 45 -22.57 -5.81 -9.21
C THR A 45 -23.15 -7.17 -9.61
N GLU A 46 -22.29 -8.14 -9.92
CA GLU A 46 -22.72 -9.49 -10.33
C GLU A 46 -23.19 -10.33 -9.15
N ASN A 47 -22.71 -10.03 -7.95
CA ASN A 47 -23.02 -10.81 -6.75
C ASN A 47 -24.01 -10.14 -5.81
N LEU A 48 -24.61 -9.01 -6.19
CA LEU A 48 -25.60 -8.32 -5.37
C LEU A 48 -26.81 -9.19 -5.05
N ASP A 49 -27.15 -10.13 -5.93
CA ASP A 49 -28.26 -11.05 -5.78
C ASP A 49 -27.84 -12.40 -5.17
N ASN A 50 -26.55 -12.58 -4.87
CA ASN A 50 -26.06 -13.81 -4.25
C ASN A 50 -26.18 -13.72 -2.73
N PRO A 51 -27.08 -14.52 -2.08
CA PRO A 51 -27.27 -14.46 -0.63
C PRO A 51 -26.04 -14.91 0.17
N PHE A 52 -25.08 -15.58 -0.48
CA PHE A 52 -23.83 -16.02 0.15
C PHE A 52 -22.68 -15.02 -0.05
N PHE A 53 -22.90 -14.00 -0.88
CA PHE A 53 -21.90 -12.95 -1.07
C PHE A 53 -21.95 -11.99 0.11
N GLN A 54 -20.94 -12.09 0.95
CA GLN A 54 -20.71 -11.08 1.98
C GLN A 54 -19.51 -10.25 1.52
N PRO A 55 -19.73 -8.96 1.21
CA PRO A 55 -18.58 -8.07 1.03
C PRO A 55 -17.78 -8.15 2.33
N ARG A 56 -16.48 -8.33 2.22
CA ARG A 56 -15.61 -8.28 3.38
C ARG A 56 -15.62 -6.87 3.95
N ILE A 57 -16.63 -6.58 4.75
CA ILE A 57 -16.68 -5.36 5.55
C ILE A 57 -15.81 -5.62 6.77
N ASP A 58 -14.53 -5.39 6.60
CA ASP A 58 -13.54 -5.75 7.60
C ASP A 58 -12.73 -4.52 7.93
N SER A 59 -12.73 -4.16 9.21
CA SER A 59 -11.91 -3.06 9.71
C SER A 59 -10.41 -3.35 9.60
N GLY A 60 -10.06 -4.63 9.40
CA GLY A 60 -8.68 -5.08 9.25
C GLY A 60 -8.16 -5.15 7.81
N ALA A 61 -8.89 -4.60 6.83
CA ALA A 61 -8.52 -4.70 5.42
C ALA A 61 -7.11 -4.16 5.14
N ILE A 62 -6.76 -3.02 5.71
CA ILE A 62 -5.43 -2.43 5.54
C ILE A 62 -4.36 -3.27 6.26
N SER A 63 -4.63 -3.77 7.45
CA SER A 63 -3.70 -4.64 8.16
C SER A 63 -3.41 -5.91 7.37
N ARG A 64 -4.43 -6.52 6.76
CA ARG A 64 -4.24 -7.69 5.89
C ARG A 64 -3.45 -7.36 4.64
N PHE A 65 -3.79 -6.23 4.00
CA PHE A 65 -3.08 -5.76 2.82
C PHE A 65 -1.59 -5.55 3.11
N THR A 66 -1.28 -4.80 4.15
CA THR A 66 0.11 -4.48 4.49
C THR A 66 0.88 -5.71 4.94
N SER A 67 0.25 -6.62 5.69
CA SER A 67 0.88 -7.89 6.08
C SER A 67 1.16 -8.78 4.87
N ALA A 68 0.20 -8.89 3.94
CA ALA A 68 0.38 -9.65 2.71
C ALA A 68 1.48 -9.04 1.84
N LEU A 69 1.50 -7.71 1.71
CA LEU A 69 2.53 -7.02 0.92
C LEU A 69 3.91 -7.22 1.54
N LYS A 70 4.04 -7.08 2.86
CA LYS A 70 5.31 -7.32 3.55
C LYS A 70 5.82 -8.75 3.34
N ALA A 71 4.93 -9.73 3.37
CA ALA A 71 5.29 -11.14 3.12
C ALA A 71 5.79 -11.33 1.69
N LYS A 72 5.14 -10.72 0.71
CA LYS A 72 5.53 -10.78 -0.70
C LYS A 72 6.87 -10.09 -0.93
N LEU A 73 7.10 -8.94 -0.33
CA LEU A 73 8.38 -8.23 -0.41
C LEU A 73 9.52 -9.04 0.21
N GLY A 74 9.27 -9.69 1.34
CA GLY A 74 10.25 -10.54 1.99
C GLY A 74 10.62 -11.77 1.15
N HIS A 75 9.64 -12.37 0.51
CA HIS A 75 9.86 -13.49 -0.41
C HIS A 75 10.64 -13.06 -1.65
N ASP A 76 10.28 -11.92 -2.23
CA ASP A 76 10.97 -11.33 -3.38
C ASP A 76 12.45 -11.05 -3.06
N LYS A 77 12.72 -10.46 -1.90
CA LYS A 77 14.08 -10.24 -1.41
C LYS A 77 14.86 -11.55 -1.33
N HIS A 78 14.27 -12.57 -0.72
CA HIS A 78 14.91 -13.87 -0.55
C HIS A 78 15.30 -14.48 -1.89
N ILE A 79 14.40 -14.47 -2.87
CA ILE A 79 14.65 -15.01 -4.20
C ILE A 79 15.78 -14.23 -4.90
N LYS A 80 15.73 -12.90 -4.86
CA LYS A 80 16.73 -12.05 -5.53
C LYS A 80 18.11 -12.20 -4.93
N ILE A 81 18.19 -12.36 -3.62
CA ILE A 81 19.47 -12.64 -2.96
C ILE A 81 20.01 -14.03 -3.35
N GLN A 82 19.14 -15.05 -3.36
CA GLN A 82 19.53 -16.41 -3.79
C GLN A 82 20.03 -16.44 -5.23
N ARG A 83 19.40 -15.67 -6.11
CA ARG A 83 19.78 -15.56 -7.53
C ARG A 83 20.97 -14.64 -7.76
N LYS A 84 21.52 -14.05 -6.70
CA LYS A 84 22.61 -13.07 -6.74
C LYS A 84 22.28 -11.83 -7.57
N GLU A 85 21.00 -11.50 -7.67
CA GLU A 85 20.53 -10.26 -8.30
C GLU A 85 20.64 -9.08 -7.34
N TRP A 86 20.53 -9.34 -6.02
CA TRP A 86 20.69 -8.36 -4.97
C TRP A 86 21.81 -8.76 -4.01
N PRO A 87 22.58 -7.78 -3.47
CA PRO A 87 23.49 -8.06 -2.37
C PRO A 87 22.70 -8.40 -1.10
N ASP A 88 23.30 -9.17 -0.20
CA ASP A 88 22.66 -9.62 1.05
C ASP A 88 22.17 -8.45 1.91
N SER A 89 22.82 -7.29 1.80
CA SER A 89 22.50 -6.09 2.58
C SER A 89 21.30 -5.30 2.04
N ARG A 90 20.86 -5.59 0.81
CA ARG A 90 19.76 -4.83 0.22
C ARG A 90 18.42 -5.24 0.84
N HIS A 91 17.70 -4.27 1.34
CA HIS A 91 16.39 -4.48 1.95
C HIS A 91 15.50 -3.27 1.75
N SER A 92 14.21 -3.45 1.96
CA SER A 92 13.25 -2.35 1.96
C SER A 92 12.19 -2.63 3.02
N ASN A 93 12.28 -1.93 4.14
CA ASN A 93 11.23 -1.94 5.15
C ASN A 93 10.07 -1.07 4.68
N LEU A 94 8.89 -1.67 4.56
CA LEU A 94 7.70 -0.96 4.13
C LEU A 94 7.23 -0.01 5.23
N ARG A 95 7.10 1.26 4.86
CA ARG A 95 6.44 2.28 5.67
C ARG A 95 5.25 2.80 4.91
N TYR A 96 4.19 3.12 5.63
CA TYR A 96 2.96 3.55 4.98
C TYR A 96 2.13 4.44 5.89
N ALA A 97 1.31 5.27 5.25
CA ALA A 97 0.23 6.01 5.89
C ALA A 97 -1.02 5.84 5.05
N TRP A 98 -2.19 5.86 5.67
CA TRP A 98 -3.44 5.66 4.97
C TRP A 98 -4.58 6.45 5.59
N VAL A 99 -5.57 6.74 4.75
CA VAL A 99 -6.84 7.35 5.16
C VAL A 99 -7.98 6.60 4.48
N ARG A 100 -9.07 6.46 5.20
CA ARG A 100 -10.29 5.83 4.69
C ARG A 100 -11.34 6.91 4.40
N GLU A 101 -11.95 6.81 3.22
CA GLU A 101 -13.08 7.61 2.84
C GLU A 101 -14.25 6.69 2.49
N TYR A 102 -15.47 7.21 2.69
CA TYR A 102 -16.69 6.52 2.28
C TYR A 102 -17.26 7.22 1.07
N THR A 103 -17.65 6.43 0.05
CA THR A 103 -18.41 6.96 -1.08
C THR A 103 -19.86 7.19 -0.68
N LYS A 104 -20.63 7.87 -1.54
CA LYS A 104 -22.06 8.08 -1.34
C LYS A 104 -22.85 6.77 -1.17
N ASN A 105 -22.33 5.67 -1.71
CA ASN A 105 -22.94 4.34 -1.63
C ASN A 105 -22.44 3.52 -0.43
N GLY A 106 -21.72 4.16 0.50
CA GLY A 106 -21.19 3.49 1.69
C GLY A 106 -20.00 2.59 1.45
N LYS A 107 -19.41 2.60 0.25
CA LYS A 107 -18.21 1.84 -0.06
C LYS A 107 -16.97 2.56 0.45
N ARG A 108 -15.98 1.78 0.86
CA ARG A 108 -14.75 2.32 1.41
C ARG A 108 -13.71 2.51 0.32
N HIS A 109 -13.08 3.68 0.33
CA HIS A 109 -11.88 3.98 -0.41
C HIS A 109 -10.73 4.16 0.56
N TYR A 110 -9.57 3.61 0.22
CA TYR A 110 -8.36 3.82 1.00
C TYR A 110 -7.35 4.55 0.13
N HIS A 111 -6.83 5.64 0.66
CA HIS A 111 -5.73 6.37 0.04
C HIS A 111 -4.49 6.08 0.87
N LEU A 112 -3.46 5.53 0.23
CA LEU A 112 -2.23 5.15 0.91
C LEU A 112 -1.05 5.85 0.28
N ILE A 113 -0.05 6.10 1.12
CA ILE A 113 1.31 6.40 0.68
C ILE A 113 2.18 5.25 1.15
N LEU A 114 2.91 4.64 0.22
CA LEU A 114 3.86 3.57 0.49
C LEU A 114 5.26 4.12 0.22
N CYS A 115 6.17 3.86 1.15
CA CYS A 115 7.56 4.28 1.04
C CYS A 115 8.46 3.07 0.94
N PHE A 116 9.37 3.09 -0.02
CA PHE A 116 10.30 2.01 -0.31
C PHE A 116 11.72 2.53 -0.41
N ASN A 117 12.69 1.66 -0.17
CA ASN A 117 14.07 1.93 -0.53
C ASN A 117 14.17 2.00 -2.07
N GLN A 118 14.59 3.14 -2.60
CA GLN A 118 14.70 3.33 -4.04
C GLN A 118 15.69 2.36 -4.70
N HIS A 119 16.73 1.96 -3.99
CA HIS A 119 17.70 1.00 -4.51
C HIS A 119 17.10 -0.40 -4.68
N ALA A 120 16.05 -0.72 -3.93
CA ALA A 120 15.34 -1.98 -4.05
C ALA A 120 14.19 -1.88 -5.06
N TYR A 121 13.40 -0.82 -4.98
CA TYR A 121 12.22 -0.61 -5.82
C TYR A 121 12.18 0.84 -6.29
N TYR A 122 12.62 1.09 -7.52
CA TYR A 122 12.68 2.45 -8.07
C TYR A 122 11.50 2.77 -9.00
N HIS A 123 10.69 1.79 -9.36
CA HIS A 123 9.43 1.97 -10.10
C HIS A 123 8.49 0.79 -9.82
N VAL A 124 7.22 0.95 -10.17
CA VAL A 124 6.21 -0.11 -9.92
C VAL A 124 6.36 -1.31 -10.84
N GLY A 125 6.98 -1.15 -11.99
CA GLY A 125 7.13 -2.22 -12.98
C GLY A 125 5.92 -2.37 -13.89
N ASP A 126 6.01 -3.33 -14.81
CA ASP A 126 4.96 -3.61 -15.78
C ASP A 126 3.76 -4.30 -15.15
N TYR A 127 2.59 -4.11 -15.77
CA TYR A 127 1.36 -4.78 -15.37
C TYR A 127 1.27 -6.16 -16.03
N ASP A 128 2.26 -6.98 -15.77
CA ASP A 128 2.33 -8.36 -16.27
C ASP A 128 2.30 -9.30 -15.08
N LEU A 129 1.19 -10.02 -14.91
CA LEU A 129 0.98 -10.94 -13.79
C LEU A 129 1.95 -12.14 -13.82
N SER A 130 2.61 -12.40 -14.95
CA SER A 130 3.63 -13.44 -15.04
C SER A 130 4.95 -13.04 -14.39
N ARG A 131 5.15 -11.74 -14.12
CA ARG A 131 6.34 -11.20 -13.48
C ARG A 131 6.03 -10.73 -12.07
N ASN A 132 6.95 -10.99 -11.16
CA ASN A 132 6.81 -10.53 -9.77
C ASN A 132 7.34 -9.10 -9.62
N THR A 133 6.61 -8.13 -10.18
CA THR A 133 6.92 -6.71 -10.05
C THR A 133 6.27 -6.14 -8.79
N LEU A 134 6.69 -4.94 -8.39
CA LEU A 134 6.06 -4.25 -7.26
C LEU A 134 4.57 -4.03 -7.50
N ARG A 135 4.18 -3.67 -8.72
CA ARG A 135 2.77 -3.51 -9.10
C ARG A 135 1.97 -4.78 -8.88
N THR A 136 2.54 -5.92 -9.30
CA THR A 136 1.89 -7.23 -9.16
C THR A 136 1.75 -7.60 -7.69
N MET A 137 2.78 -7.38 -6.88
CA MET A 137 2.74 -7.65 -5.45
C MET A 137 1.68 -6.80 -4.74
N ILE A 138 1.58 -5.52 -5.07
CA ILE A 138 0.57 -4.62 -4.51
C ILE A 138 -0.83 -5.09 -4.90
N THR A 139 -1.04 -5.37 -6.18
CA THR A 139 -2.34 -5.81 -6.70
C THR A 139 -2.80 -7.12 -6.04
N THR A 140 -1.93 -8.12 -5.99
CA THR A 140 -2.29 -9.42 -5.42
C THR A 140 -2.38 -9.40 -3.91
N ALA A 141 -1.73 -8.49 -3.22
CA ALA A 141 -1.88 -8.32 -1.78
C ALA A 141 -3.26 -7.78 -1.40
N TRP A 142 -3.88 -6.96 -2.28
CA TRP A 142 -5.22 -6.43 -2.03
C TRP A 142 -6.32 -7.45 -2.37
N TYR A 143 -6.15 -8.19 -3.44
CA TYR A 143 -7.08 -9.22 -3.86
C TYR A 143 -6.66 -10.59 -3.32
#